data_108bef690e20d8eb1b381030f2338d5e
#
_entry.id   108bef690e20d8eb1b381030f2338d5e
#
_cell.length_a   1.000
_cell.length_b   1.000
_cell.length_c   1.000
_cell.angle_alpha   90.00
_cell.angle_beta   90.00
_cell.angle_gamma   90.00
#
_symmetry.space_group_name_H-M   'P 1'
#
loop_
_entity.id
_entity.type
_entity.pdbx_description
1 polymer ?
#
loop_
_entity_poly.entity_id
_entity_poly.type
_entity_poly.pdbx_seq_one_letter_code
_entity_poly.pdbx_strand_id
1 'polypeptide(L)'
;MALVAATPVGMVDDPCPPPLAVPEPVRTFNAMFLAPGKVDMPRLLALTKDPAYVAYNAEKTAREATDWAGLCRYRRDNDATIASGRRPKAVFFGDSITEAWVLGDPDLFGDAVIGRGIGGQTSAQMLVRFRQDVIDLKPRVVQILAGTNDIAGNRGPTSERDYQNNIMAMVELAKAHRIKVVLASIPPAATFIWKPELIPGPKIARLNAWLRDYARREGLTYLDYHAVLATPDGAMRKGWSLDGVHPNRDGYAAMRARAERVR
;
A
#
# COMPACT_ATOMS: atom_id res chain seq x y z
N MET A 1 0.81 1.78 -42.20
CA MET A 1 0.71 2.15 -40.78
C MET A 1 1.47 3.44 -40.59
N ALA A 2 0.77 4.55 -40.39
CA ALA A 2 1.43 5.83 -40.12
C ALA A 2 1.90 5.84 -38.65
N LEU A 3 3.19 5.96 -38.41
CA LEU A 3 3.71 6.30 -37.09
C LEU A 3 3.20 7.70 -36.73
N VAL A 4 2.27 7.78 -35.80
CA VAL A 4 1.96 9.04 -35.13
C VAL A 4 3.19 9.38 -34.30
N ALA A 5 4.00 10.31 -34.78
CA ALA A 5 5.10 10.86 -34.02
C ALA A 5 4.51 11.48 -32.72
N ALA A 6 4.82 10.89 -31.58
CA ALA A 6 4.49 11.51 -30.30
C ALA A 6 5.21 12.85 -30.23
N THR A 7 4.47 13.95 -30.12
CA THR A 7 5.05 15.27 -29.85
C THR A 7 5.85 15.16 -28.56
N PRO A 8 7.12 15.62 -28.53
CA PRO A 8 7.90 15.61 -27.31
C PRO A 8 7.20 16.50 -26.28
N VAL A 9 6.71 15.90 -25.21
CA VAL A 9 6.06 16.61 -24.10
C VAL A 9 7.18 17.06 -23.15
N GLY A 10 7.39 18.38 -23.08
CA GLY A 10 8.30 18.98 -22.10
C GLY A 10 7.68 19.02 -20.69
N MET A 11 8.24 19.83 -19.81
CA MET A 11 7.68 20.10 -18.48
C MET A 11 6.31 20.76 -18.59
N VAL A 12 5.34 20.28 -17.84
CA VAL A 12 3.95 20.80 -17.80
C VAL A 12 3.56 21.08 -16.34
N ASP A 13 2.62 22.02 -16.14
CA ASP A 13 2.19 22.43 -14.79
C ASP A 13 1.45 21.32 -14.06
N ASP A 14 0.54 20.61 -14.72
CA ASP A 14 -0.13 19.44 -14.17
C ASP A 14 -0.10 18.27 -15.18
N PRO A 15 0.76 17.27 -14.96
CA PRO A 15 0.85 16.10 -15.83
C PRO A 15 -0.24 15.06 -15.53
N CYS A 16 -1.09 15.29 -14.50
CA CYS A 16 -1.96 14.25 -13.99
C CYS A 16 -3.32 14.23 -14.72
N PRO A 17 -3.72 13.07 -15.27
CA PRO A 17 -5.06 12.92 -15.82
C PRO A 17 -6.12 13.04 -14.73
N PRO A 18 -7.40 13.27 -15.10
CA PRO A 18 -8.50 13.20 -14.14
C PRO A 18 -8.51 11.88 -13.35
N PRO A 19 -8.96 11.88 -12.08
CA PRO A 19 -9.09 10.64 -11.31
C PRO A 19 -9.88 9.58 -12.07
N LEU A 20 -9.42 8.34 -11.99
CA LEU A 20 -10.10 7.23 -12.63
C LEU A 20 -11.34 6.87 -11.80
N ALA A 21 -12.52 7.00 -12.42
CA ALA A 21 -13.77 6.60 -11.78
C ALA A 21 -13.82 5.08 -11.60
N VAL A 22 -14.07 4.63 -10.36
CA VAL A 22 -14.16 3.20 -10.05
C VAL A 22 -15.55 2.69 -10.46
N PRO A 23 -15.67 1.79 -11.46
CA PRO A 23 -16.98 1.28 -11.91
C PRO A 23 -17.56 0.29 -10.90
N GLU A 24 -18.87 0.05 -11.01
CA GLU A 24 -19.61 -0.82 -10.10
C GLU A 24 -18.99 -2.24 -9.98
N PRO A 25 -18.63 -2.95 -11.08
CA PRO A 25 -18.04 -4.28 -10.97
C PRO A 25 -16.73 -4.31 -10.14
N VAL A 26 -15.93 -3.25 -10.21
CA VAL A 26 -14.70 -3.13 -9.40
C VAL A 26 -15.02 -2.88 -7.92
N ARG A 27 -16.02 -2.03 -7.64
CA ARG A 27 -16.48 -1.82 -6.25
C ARG A 27 -17.03 -3.10 -5.64
N THR A 28 -17.83 -3.84 -6.38
CA THR A 28 -18.40 -5.12 -5.97
C THR A 28 -17.31 -6.17 -5.76
N PHE A 29 -16.35 -6.26 -6.69
CA PHE A 29 -15.19 -7.14 -6.52
C PHE A 29 -14.43 -6.83 -5.22
N ASN A 30 -14.09 -5.57 -4.98
CA ASN A 30 -13.38 -5.16 -3.76
C ASN A 30 -14.18 -5.48 -2.49
N ALA A 31 -15.49 -5.23 -2.51
CA ALA A 31 -16.36 -5.54 -1.37
C ALA A 31 -16.40 -7.04 -1.06
N MET A 32 -16.47 -7.88 -2.11
CA MET A 32 -16.44 -9.35 -1.97
C MET A 32 -15.05 -9.84 -1.54
N PHE A 33 -13.99 -9.28 -2.12
CA PHE A 33 -12.60 -9.65 -1.79
C PHE A 33 -12.28 -9.38 -0.32
N LEU A 34 -12.83 -8.29 0.23
CA LEU A 34 -12.65 -7.89 1.62
C LEU A 34 -13.70 -8.50 2.58
N ALA A 35 -14.66 -9.25 2.07
CA ALA A 35 -15.69 -9.86 2.91
C ALA A 35 -15.10 -10.96 3.80
N PRO A 36 -15.49 -11.04 5.09
CA PRO A 36 -15.17 -12.18 5.92
C PRO A 36 -16.00 -13.42 5.50
N GLY A 37 -15.50 -14.60 5.88
CA GLY A 37 -16.21 -15.86 5.65
C GLY A 37 -16.08 -16.41 4.23
N LYS A 38 -17.12 -17.13 3.78
CA LYS A 38 -17.11 -17.76 2.45
C LYS A 38 -17.47 -16.74 1.37
N VAL A 39 -16.62 -16.63 0.36
CA VAL A 39 -16.84 -15.79 -0.82
C VAL A 39 -17.42 -16.64 -1.95
N ASP A 40 -18.42 -16.10 -2.66
CA ASP A 40 -18.95 -16.67 -3.91
C ASP A 40 -17.90 -16.53 -5.02
N MET A 41 -17.03 -17.52 -5.13
CA MET A 41 -15.91 -17.50 -6.08
C MET A 41 -16.37 -17.44 -7.56
N PRO A 42 -17.41 -18.21 -8.00
CA PRO A 42 -17.96 -18.05 -9.35
C PRO A 42 -18.37 -16.60 -9.67
N ARG A 43 -19.07 -15.94 -8.76
CA ARG A 43 -19.49 -14.55 -8.93
C ARG A 43 -18.28 -13.60 -8.94
N LEU A 44 -17.32 -13.78 -8.02
CA LEU A 44 -16.09 -12.97 -7.97
C LEU A 44 -15.31 -13.06 -9.29
N LEU A 45 -15.16 -14.28 -9.83
CA LEU A 45 -14.47 -14.50 -11.10
C LEU A 45 -15.26 -13.95 -12.29
N ALA A 46 -16.60 -13.97 -12.26
CA ALA A 46 -17.42 -13.35 -13.28
C ALA A 46 -17.20 -11.84 -13.36
N LEU A 47 -17.04 -11.15 -12.22
CA LEU A 47 -16.77 -9.71 -12.17
C LEU A 47 -15.46 -9.35 -12.88
N THR A 48 -14.43 -10.19 -12.82
CA THR A 48 -13.16 -9.91 -13.51
C THR A 48 -13.25 -9.97 -15.03
N LYS A 49 -14.33 -10.54 -15.56
CA LYS A 49 -14.63 -10.62 -17.02
C LYS A 49 -15.58 -9.53 -17.48
N ASP A 50 -16.14 -8.75 -16.57
CA ASP A 50 -17.02 -7.63 -16.90
C ASP A 50 -16.27 -6.60 -17.75
N PRO A 51 -16.82 -6.12 -18.86
CA PRO A 51 -16.13 -5.16 -19.72
C PRO A 51 -15.69 -3.88 -19.00
N ALA A 52 -16.47 -3.37 -18.04
CA ALA A 52 -16.10 -2.19 -17.27
C ALA A 52 -14.96 -2.47 -16.29
N TYR A 53 -14.91 -3.69 -15.71
CA TYR A 53 -13.77 -4.12 -14.89
C TYR A 53 -12.48 -4.22 -15.72
N VAL A 54 -12.57 -4.84 -16.90
CA VAL A 54 -11.44 -5.01 -17.82
C VAL A 54 -10.93 -3.65 -18.30
N ALA A 55 -11.82 -2.76 -18.73
CA ALA A 55 -11.47 -1.41 -19.20
C ALA A 55 -10.80 -0.58 -18.09
N TYR A 56 -11.34 -0.64 -16.87
CA TYR A 56 -10.77 0.04 -15.70
C TYR A 56 -9.34 -0.42 -15.43
N ASN A 57 -9.08 -1.73 -15.41
CA ASN A 57 -7.75 -2.25 -15.14
C ASN A 57 -6.76 -1.96 -16.30
N ALA A 58 -7.23 -1.98 -17.55
CA ALA A 58 -6.41 -1.60 -18.69
C ALA A 58 -5.97 -0.12 -18.61
N GLU A 59 -6.89 0.79 -18.29
CA GLU A 59 -6.59 2.20 -18.08
C GLU A 59 -5.66 2.41 -16.89
N LYS A 60 -5.91 1.73 -15.76
CA LYS A 60 -5.02 1.77 -14.58
C LYS A 60 -3.61 1.35 -14.96
N THR A 61 -3.45 0.24 -15.68
CA THR A 61 -2.14 -0.25 -16.14
C THR A 61 -1.44 0.74 -17.08
N ALA A 62 -2.18 1.36 -18.01
CA ALA A 62 -1.64 2.37 -18.89
C ALA A 62 -1.11 3.61 -18.13
N ARG A 63 -1.84 4.05 -17.11
CA ARG A 63 -1.40 5.16 -16.22
C ARG A 63 -0.14 4.79 -15.43
N GLU A 64 -0.07 3.57 -14.89
CA GLU A 64 1.11 3.09 -14.16
C GLU A 64 2.36 3.01 -15.04
N ALA A 65 2.21 2.80 -16.34
CA ALA A 65 3.33 2.80 -17.30
C ALA A 65 3.95 4.19 -17.48
N THR A 66 3.17 5.26 -17.36
CA THR A 66 3.63 6.65 -17.51
C THR A 66 3.91 7.34 -16.18
N ASP A 67 3.24 6.92 -15.11
CA ASP A 67 3.42 7.42 -13.74
C ASP A 67 3.92 6.26 -12.83
N TRP A 68 5.16 5.82 -13.08
CA TRP A 68 5.77 4.66 -12.42
C TRP A 68 5.68 4.71 -10.89
N ALA A 69 5.88 5.88 -10.30
CA ALA A 69 5.83 6.06 -8.84
C ALA A 69 4.43 6.36 -8.30
N GLY A 70 3.43 6.55 -9.16
CA GLY A 70 2.06 6.89 -8.77
C GLY A 70 1.92 8.30 -8.20
N LEU A 71 2.70 9.27 -8.72
CA LEU A 71 2.69 10.66 -8.24
C LEU A 71 1.34 11.35 -8.45
N CYS A 72 0.58 10.92 -9.44
CA CYS A 72 -0.74 11.45 -9.73
C CYS A 72 -1.85 10.87 -8.84
N ARG A 73 -1.60 9.73 -8.18
CA ARG A 73 -2.64 8.95 -7.49
C ARG A 73 -3.37 9.76 -6.41
N TYR A 74 -2.63 10.52 -5.62
CA TYR A 74 -3.16 11.29 -4.49
C TYR A 74 -2.97 12.80 -4.62
N ARG A 75 -2.44 13.29 -5.75
CA ARG A 75 -2.10 14.72 -5.92
C ARG A 75 -3.24 15.64 -5.56
N ARG A 76 -4.42 15.44 -6.16
CA ARG A 76 -5.60 16.30 -5.92
C ARG A 76 -6.09 16.25 -4.47
N ASP A 77 -6.08 15.07 -3.85
CA ASP A 77 -6.45 14.91 -2.44
C ASP A 77 -5.44 15.60 -1.52
N ASN A 78 -4.15 15.51 -1.87
CA ASN A 78 -3.08 16.18 -1.14
C ASN A 78 -3.23 17.70 -1.25
N ASP A 79 -3.42 18.22 -2.46
CA ASP A 79 -3.62 19.64 -2.71
C ASP A 79 -4.84 20.17 -1.99
N ALA A 80 -5.96 19.45 -1.99
CA ALA A 80 -7.17 19.80 -1.24
C ALA A 80 -6.93 19.80 0.27
N THR A 81 -6.19 18.82 0.79
CA THR A 81 -5.81 18.73 2.20
C THR A 81 -4.94 19.92 2.60
N ILE A 82 -3.94 20.26 1.80
CA ILE A 82 -3.03 21.40 2.03
C ILE A 82 -3.81 22.72 1.96
N ALA A 83 -4.62 22.92 0.91
CA ALA A 83 -5.41 24.14 0.71
C ALA A 83 -6.42 24.37 1.86
N SER A 84 -6.94 23.31 2.47
CA SER A 84 -7.84 23.42 3.63
C SER A 84 -7.13 23.83 4.93
N GLY A 85 -5.79 23.90 4.94
CA GLY A 85 -5.00 24.15 6.16
C GLY A 85 -5.02 22.99 7.18
N ARG A 86 -5.68 21.87 6.86
CA ARG A 86 -5.75 20.71 7.74
C ARG A 86 -4.41 20.00 7.82
N ARG A 87 -4.11 19.47 9.00
CA ARG A 87 -2.94 18.60 9.23
C ARG A 87 -3.42 17.26 9.77
N PRO A 88 -3.29 16.18 9.03
CA PRO A 88 -3.66 14.86 9.52
C PRO A 88 -2.91 14.52 10.82
N LYS A 89 -3.56 13.83 11.74
CA LYS A 89 -2.86 13.25 12.90
C LYS A 89 -1.91 12.16 12.45
N ALA A 90 -2.37 11.31 11.52
CA ALA A 90 -1.54 10.22 10.98
C ALA A 90 -1.76 10.04 9.48
N VAL A 91 -0.69 9.66 8.79
CA VAL A 91 -0.71 9.12 7.43
C VAL A 91 -0.33 7.64 7.51
N PHE A 92 -1.20 6.76 6.99
CA PHE A 92 -0.88 5.36 6.78
C PHE A 92 -0.35 5.22 5.35
N PHE A 93 0.94 4.97 5.24
CA PHE A 93 1.67 4.98 3.99
C PHE A 93 2.12 3.58 3.62
N GLY A 94 1.81 3.10 2.41
CA GLY A 94 2.10 1.73 2.04
C GLY A 94 1.68 1.31 0.64
N ASP A 95 1.55 0.02 0.47
CA ASP A 95 1.17 -0.66 -0.76
C ASP A 95 -0.33 -1.03 -0.82
N SER A 96 -0.68 -2.12 -1.53
CA SER A 96 -2.06 -2.63 -1.65
C SER A 96 -2.70 -2.97 -0.31
N ILE A 97 -1.93 -3.39 0.68
CA ILE A 97 -2.46 -3.72 2.02
C ILE A 97 -2.95 -2.45 2.71
N THR A 98 -2.23 -1.35 2.57
CA THR A 98 -2.67 -0.05 3.07
C THR A 98 -3.81 0.54 2.24
N GLU A 99 -3.79 0.39 0.90
CA GLU A 99 -4.86 0.85 0.01
C GLU A 99 -6.18 0.15 0.34
N ALA A 100 -6.16 -1.16 0.47
CA ALA A 100 -7.33 -1.98 0.77
C ALA A 100 -7.84 -1.78 2.21
N TRP A 101 -6.97 -1.38 3.15
CA TRP A 101 -7.39 -1.10 4.53
C TRP A 101 -8.40 0.04 4.61
N VAL A 102 -8.26 1.09 3.78
CA VAL A 102 -9.23 2.20 3.71
C VAL A 102 -10.64 1.69 3.36
N LEU A 103 -10.74 0.66 2.53
CA LEU A 103 -12.01 0.03 2.17
C LEU A 103 -12.46 -1.04 3.18
N GLY A 104 -11.51 -1.70 3.83
CA GLY A 104 -11.76 -2.79 4.77
C GLY A 104 -12.21 -2.32 6.16
N ASP A 105 -11.76 -1.13 6.57
CA ASP A 105 -12.06 -0.51 7.87
C ASP A 105 -12.21 1.01 7.72
N PRO A 106 -13.27 1.48 7.02
CA PRO A 106 -13.44 2.90 6.73
C PRO A 106 -13.55 3.78 7.97
N ASP A 107 -13.98 3.23 9.12
CA ASP A 107 -14.10 3.97 10.37
C ASP A 107 -12.75 4.39 11.00
N LEU A 108 -11.66 3.74 10.56
CA LEU A 108 -10.31 4.12 10.96
C LEU A 108 -9.86 5.40 10.25
N PHE A 109 -10.33 5.59 9.02
CA PHE A 109 -9.86 6.62 8.11
C PHE A 109 -10.84 7.78 7.99
N GLY A 110 -10.32 8.96 7.72
CA GLY A 110 -11.05 10.21 7.58
C GLY A 110 -10.08 11.39 7.67
N ASP A 111 -10.56 12.56 8.03
CA ASP A 111 -9.73 13.79 8.08
C ASP A 111 -8.52 13.70 9.04
N ALA A 112 -8.64 12.93 10.11
CA ALA A 112 -7.60 12.80 11.11
C ALA A 112 -6.55 11.71 10.74
N VAL A 113 -6.97 10.65 10.08
CA VAL A 113 -6.12 9.53 9.68
C VAL A 113 -6.36 9.26 8.21
N ILE A 114 -5.39 9.51 7.37
CA ILE A 114 -5.52 9.33 5.92
C ILE A 114 -4.67 8.16 5.43
N GLY A 115 -5.25 7.40 4.49
CA GLY A 115 -4.54 6.33 3.79
C GLY A 115 -3.84 6.83 2.54
N ARG A 116 -2.59 6.43 2.35
CA ARG A 116 -1.77 6.69 1.17
C ARG A 116 -1.13 5.39 0.68
N GLY A 117 -1.97 4.36 0.50
CA GLY A 117 -1.58 3.08 -0.09
C GLY A 117 -1.74 3.05 -1.60
N ILE A 118 -0.83 2.40 -2.32
CA ILE A 118 -0.94 2.16 -3.77
C ILE A 118 -0.59 0.71 -4.07
N GLY A 119 -1.53 -0.01 -4.66
CA GLY A 119 -1.37 -1.43 -4.97
C GLY A 119 -0.16 -1.75 -5.84
N GLY A 120 0.55 -2.82 -5.50
CA GLY A 120 1.69 -3.32 -6.26
C GLY A 120 3.00 -2.54 -6.08
N GLN A 121 3.02 -1.48 -5.28
CA GLN A 121 4.22 -0.65 -5.10
C GLN A 121 5.28 -1.31 -4.22
N THR A 122 6.52 -1.18 -4.65
CA THR A 122 7.74 -1.50 -3.89
C THR A 122 8.18 -0.30 -3.05
N SER A 123 9.08 -0.53 -2.11
CA SER A 123 9.68 0.51 -1.27
C SER A 123 10.34 1.64 -2.07
N ALA A 124 10.92 1.34 -3.24
CA ALA A 124 11.53 2.34 -4.14
C ALA A 124 10.49 3.33 -4.70
N GLN A 125 9.36 2.83 -5.18
CA GLN A 125 8.26 3.68 -5.65
C GLN A 125 7.67 4.52 -4.51
N MET A 126 7.50 3.90 -3.34
CA MET A 126 7.04 4.58 -2.13
C MET A 126 7.99 5.73 -1.75
N LEU A 127 9.31 5.53 -1.78
CA LEU A 127 10.29 6.57 -1.47
C LEU A 127 10.13 7.78 -2.40
N VAL A 128 9.94 7.58 -3.71
CA VAL A 128 9.79 8.68 -4.68
C VAL A 128 8.59 9.58 -4.37
N ARG A 129 7.45 8.99 -3.96
CA ARG A 129 6.24 9.77 -3.63
C ARG A 129 6.14 10.20 -2.17
N PHE A 130 7.14 9.86 -1.32
CA PHE A 130 7.07 10.11 0.11
C PHE A 130 6.93 11.59 0.46
N ARG A 131 7.58 12.48 -0.30
CA ARG A 131 7.48 13.91 -0.07
C ARG A 131 6.05 14.40 -0.21
N GLN A 132 5.42 14.19 -1.37
CA GLN A 132 4.08 14.73 -1.64
C GLN A 132 2.98 14.07 -0.81
N ASP A 133 3.11 12.76 -0.52
CA ASP A 133 2.06 11.99 0.15
C ASP A 133 2.19 11.96 1.68
N VAL A 134 3.34 12.43 2.22
CA VAL A 134 3.60 12.44 3.65
C VAL A 134 4.14 13.81 4.11
N ILE A 135 5.30 14.22 3.58
CA ILE A 135 6.02 15.39 4.12
C ILE A 135 5.20 16.66 3.95
N ASP A 136 4.66 16.90 2.77
CA ASP A 136 3.95 18.14 2.45
C ASP A 136 2.58 18.24 3.18
N LEU A 137 2.02 17.10 3.60
CA LEU A 137 0.81 17.02 4.43
C LEU A 137 1.08 17.35 5.92
N LYS A 138 2.35 17.33 6.34
CA LYS A 138 2.79 17.67 7.70
C LYS A 138 2.05 16.91 8.81
N PRO A 139 1.86 15.58 8.73
CA PRO A 139 1.19 14.82 9.76
C PRO A 139 2.00 14.82 11.07
N ARG A 140 1.37 14.46 12.18
CA ARG A 140 2.11 14.19 13.42
C ARG A 140 2.88 12.88 13.37
N VAL A 141 2.31 11.88 12.69
CA VAL A 141 2.82 10.50 12.61
C VAL A 141 2.69 9.99 11.19
N VAL A 142 3.66 9.23 10.72
CA VAL A 142 3.54 8.37 9.55
C VAL A 142 3.74 6.92 9.97
N GLN A 143 2.79 6.05 9.58
CA GLN A 143 2.98 4.60 9.62
C GLN A 143 3.46 4.14 8.25
N ILE A 144 4.58 3.43 8.19
CA ILE A 144 5.14 2.87 6.95
C ILE A 144 4.96 1.35 6.97
N LEU A 145 4.21 0.82 5.99
CA LEU A 145 4.02 -0.60 5.75
C LEU A 145 4.45 -0.92 4.31
N ALA A 146 5.57 -1.61 4.15
CA ALA A 146 6.17 -1.92 2.85
C ALA A 146 6.93 -3.24 2.89
N GLY A 147 7.12 -3.88 1.74
CA GLY A 147 8.02 -5.01 1.59
C GLY A 147 7.42 -6.22 0.88
N THR A 148 6.10 -6.41 0.90
CA THR A 148 5.43 -7.52 0.21
C THR A 148 5.79 -7.55 -1.27
N ASN A 149 5.72 -6.40 -1.94
CA ASN A 149 6.00 -6.28 -3.38
C ASN A 149 7.50 -6.29 -3.70
N ASP A 150 8.37 -5.86 -2.78
CA ASP A 150 9.81 -5.99 -2.88
C ASP A 150 10.22 -7.48 -2.87
N ILE A 151 9.67 -8.26 -1.92
CA ILE A 151 9.89 -9.71 -1.83
C ILE A 151 9.37 -10.42 -3.08
N ALA A 152 8.20 -10.02 -3.58
CA ALA A 152 7.60 -10.57 -4.79
C ALA A 152 8.33 -10.13 -6.07
N GLY A 153 9.16 -9.10 -6.03
CA GLY A 153 9.82 -8.53 -7.21
C GLY A 153 8.82 -8.01 -8.25
N ASN A 154 7.72 -7.38 -7.80
CA ASN A 154 6.62 -6.97 -8.68
C ASN A 154 7.00 -5.85 -9.67
N ARG A 155 8.05 -5.10 -9.38
CA ARG A 155 8.58 -4.03 -10.25
C ARG A 155 10.06 -4.25 -10.60
N GLY A 156 10.47 -5.51 -10.68
CA GLY A 156 11.84 -5.91 -10.89
C GLY A 156 12.52 -6.43 -9.61
N PRO A 157 13.76 -6.93 -9.73
CA PRO A 157 14.50 -7.48 -8.60
C PRO A 157 14.84 -6.36 -7.60
N THR A 158 14.64 -6.64 -6.31
CA THR A 158 15.02 -5.77 -5.20
C THR A 158 15.88 -6.59 -4.24
N SER A 159 17.05 -6.06 -3.85
CA SER A 159 17.86 -6.68 -2.80
C SER A 159 17.33 -6.29 -1.41
N GLU A 160 17.65 -7.09 -0.39
CA GLU A 160 17.35 -6.74 1.00
C GLU A 160 18.01 -5.40 1.40
N ARG A 161 19.21 -5.14 0.88
CA ARG A 161 19.92 -3.88 1.09
C ARG A 161 19.19 -2.67 0.48
N ASP A 162 18.67 -2.80 -0.74
CA ASP A 162 17.94 -1.72 -1.40
C ASP A 162 16.64 -1.43 -0.66
N TYR A 163 15.91 -2.48 -0.24
CA TYR A 163 14.74 -2.32 0.62
C TYR A 163 15.09 -1.57 1.91
N GLN A 164 16.16 -1.98 2.60
CA GLN A 164 16.62 -1.34 3.83
C GLN A 164 16.98 0.13 3.60
N ASN A 165 17.71 0.44 2.55
CA ASN A 165 18.07 1.81 2.17
C ASN A 165 16.83 2.68 1.92
N ASN A 166 15.82 2.15 1.22
CA ASN A 166 14.57 2.87 0.97
C ASN A 166 13.81 3.18 2.27
N ILE A 167 13.72 2.20 3.18
CA ILE A 167 13.10 2.41 4.49
C ILE A 167 13.88 3.45 5.30
N MET A 168 15.20 3.34 5.38
CA MET A 168 16.05 4.31 6.09
C MET A 168 15.88 5.72 5.55
N ALA A 169 15.89 5.89 4.21
CA ALA A 169 15.70 7.20 3.58
C ALA A 169 14.32 7.82 3.92
N MET A 170 13.23 7.04 3.90
CA MET A 170 11.91 7.52 4.31
C MET A 170 11.89 7.93 5.79
N VAL A 171 12.54 7.17 6.67
CA VAL A 171 12.65 7.50 8.10
C VAL A 171 13.45 8.79 8.31
N GLU A 172 14.57 8.95 7.64
CA GLU A 172 15.41 10.15 7.70
C GLU A 172 14.65 11.39 7.23
N LEU A 173 13.94 11.29 6.10
CA LEU A 173 13.07 12.35 5.59
C LEU A 173 12.00 12.75 6.61
N ALA A 174 11.30 11.77 7.20
CA ALA A 174 10.27 12.04 8.21
C ALA A 174 10.87 12.73 9.44
N LYS A 175 12.00 12.23 9.97
CA LYS A 175 12.71 12.82 11.12
C LYS A 175 13.15 14.26 10.85
N ALA A 176 13.71 14.54 9.66
CA ALA A 176 14.12 15.88 9.26
C ALA A 176 12.94 16.88 9.25
N HIS A 177 11.73 16.40 9.01
CA HIS A 177 10.50 17.18 9.06
C HIS A 177 9.71 17.07 10.37
N ARG A 178 10.31 16.50 11.43
CA ARG A 178 9.72 16.32 12.77
C ARG A 178 8.42 15.49 12.77
N ILE A 179 8.30 14.55 11.83
CA ILE A 179 7.20 13.61 11.76
C ILE A 179 7.61 12.35 12.52
N LYS A 180 6.81 11.92 13.49
CA LYS A 180 7.05 10.65 14.19
C LYS A 180 6.85 9.47 13.23
N VAL A 181 7.74 8.50 13.29
CA VAL A 181 7.69 7.32 12.42
C VAL A 181 7.27 6.09 13.22
N VAL A 182 6.36 5.35 12.62
CA VAL A 182 5.95 4.02 13.05
C VAL A 182 6.27 3.05 11.91
N LEU A 183 7.13 2.08 12.18
CA LEU A 183 7.41 1.00 11.24
C LEU A 183 6.49 -0.18 11.52
N ALA A 184 5.79 -0.64 10.49
CA ALA A 184 4.96 -1.83 10.57
C ALA A 184 5.69 -3.05 10.01
N SER A 185 5.47 -4.22 10.62
CA SER A 185 5.95 -5.48 10.06
C SER A 185 5.28 -5.78 8.71
N ILE A 186 6.00 -6.45 7.82
CA ILE A 186 5.45 -7.06 6.62
C ILE A 186 4.49 -8.16 7.07
N PRO A 187 3.21 -8.17 6.62
CA PRO A 187 2.25 -9.21 6.95
C PRO A 187 2.68 -10.61 6.49
N PRO A 188 2.11 -11.66 7.09
CA PRO A 188 2.45 -13.04 6.71
C PRO A 188 1.93 -13.39 5.32
N ALA A 189 2.69 -14.22 4.60
CA ALA A 189 2.27 -14.88 3.38
C ALA A 189 3.03 -16.20 3.22
N ALA A 190 2.30 -17.30 3.01
CA ALA A 190 2.92 -18.60 2.72
C ALA A 190 3.38 -18.70 1.27
N THR A 191 2.63 -18.05 0.37
CA THR A 191 2.91 -17.98 -1.07
C THR A 191 2.31 -16.70 -1.65
N PHE A 192 2.70 -16.34 -2.85
CA PHE A 192 2.03 -15.32 -3.66
C PHE A 192 1.30 -16.02 -4.81
N ILE A 193 -0.04 -15.90 -4.88
CA ILE A 193 -0.83 -16.58 -5.92
C ILE A 193 -0.42 -16.18 -7.35
N TRP A 194 0.17 -14.98 -7.52
CA TRP A 194 0.69 -14.46 -8.80
C TRP A 194 2.16 -14.81 -9.05
N LYS A 195 2.85 -15.43 -8.08
CA LYS A 195 4.24 -15.93 -8.15
C LYS A 195 4.39 -17.18 -7.26
N PRO A 196 3.71 -18.27 -7.59
CA PRO A 196 3.64 -19.46 -6.74
C PRO A 196 4.99 -20.17 -6.53
N GLU A 197 5.98 -19.88 -7.37
CA GLU A 197 7.35 -20.39 -7.25
C GLU A 197 8.14 -19.74 -6.10
N LEU A 198 7.67 -18.63 -5.55
CA LEU A 198 8.34 -17.95 -4.45
C LEU A 198 7.85 -18.46 -3.09
N ILE A 199 8.80 -18.66 -2.18
CA ILE A 199 8.58 -18.96 -0.77
C ILE A 199 8.90 -17.70 0.05
N PRO A 200 7.91 -16.82 0.34
CA PRO A 200 8.17 -15.50 0.94
C PRO A 200 8.52 -15.57 2.43
N GLY A 201 8.03 -16.58 3.17
CA GLY A 201 8.13 -16.66 4.63
C GLY A 201 9.53 -16.39 5.20
N PRO A 202 10.60 -17.05 4.74
CA PRO A 202 11.96 -16.77 5.23
C PRO A 202 12.44 -15.34 5.00
N LYS A 203 12.08 -14.73 3.85
CA LYS A 203 12.41 -13.31 3.58
C LYS A 203 11.61 -12.36 4.46
N ILE A 204 10.30 -12.63 4.64
CA ILE A 204 9.44 -11.87 5.56
C ILE A 204 10.04 -11.89 6.98
N ALA A 205 10.42 -13.06 7.48
CA ALA A 205 11.00 -13.20 8.80
C ALA A 205 12.29 -12.38 8.98
N ARG A 206 13.22 -12.45 8.01
CA ARG A 206 14.48 -11.67 8.06
C ARG A 206 14.22 -10.17 8.00
N LEU A 207 13.38 -9.70 7.09
CA LEU A 207 13.08 -8.27 6.97
C LEU A 207 12.33 -7.75 8.19
N ASN A 208 11.41 -8.51 8.77
CA ASN A 208 10.71 -8.13 10.00
C ASN A 208 11.65 -8.09 11.22
N ALA A 209 12.62 -9.00 11.30
CA ALA A 209 13.66 -8.94 12.31
C ALA A 209 14.50 -7.66 12.16
N TRP A 210 14.93 -7.34 10.93
CA TRP A 210 15.66 -6.11 10.65
C TRP A 210 14.83 -4.86 10.96
N LEU A 211 13.56 -4.78 10.55
CA LEU A 211 12.65 -3.64 10.83
C LEU A 211 12.52 -3.40 12.34
N ARG A 212 12.35 -4.47 13.13
CA ARG A 212 12.25 -4.40 14.60
C ARG A 212 13.54 -3.89 15.21
N ASP A 213 14.67 -4.42 14.78
CA ASP A 213 15.99 -4.01 15.30
C ASP A 213 16.35 -2.59 14.88
N TYR A 214 16.03 -2.19 13.64
CA TYR A 214 16.21 -0.84 13.18
C TYR A 214 15.31 0.14 13.96
N ALA A 215 14.04 -0.18 14.15
CA ALA A 215 13.14 0.65 14.95
C ALA A 215 13.67 0.84 16.38
N ARG A 216 14.17 -0.23 17.02
CA ARG A 216 14.77 -0.16 18.36
C ARG A 216 16.00 0.75 18.40
N ARG A 217 16.92 0.61 17.45
CA ARG A 217 18.14 1.43 17.38
C ARG A 217 17.83 2.91 17.17
N GLU A 218 16.82 3.19 16.36
CA GLU A 218 16.42 4.56 15.99
C GLU A 218 15.39 5.20 16.94
N GLY A 219 14.98 4.49 18.00
CA GLY A 219 13.95 4.97 18.92
C GLY A 219 12.56 5.13 18.29
N LEU A 220 12.24 4.32 17.28
CA LEU A 220 10.96 4.36 16.58
C LEU A 220 9.97 3.38 17.20
N THR A 221 8.67 3.63 16.97
CA THR A 221 7.63 2.65 17.28
C THR A 221 7.62 1.56 16.22
N TYR A 222 7.56 0.30 16.67
CA TYR A 222 7.35 -0.87 15.80
C TYR A 222 5.99 -1.49 16.06
N LEU A 223 5.19 -1.70 15.00
CA LEU A 223 3.91 -2.40 15.06
C LEU A 223 4.03 -3.77 14.41
N ASP A 224 3.85 -4.80 15.20
CA ASP A 224 3.93 -6.18 14.73
C ASP A 224 2.56 -6.68 14.25
N TYR A 225 2.19 -6.36 13.00
CA TYR A 225 1.01 -6.91 12.34
C TYR A 225 1.20 -8.37 11.95
N HIS A 226 2.44 -8.77 11.66
CA HIS A 226 2.74 -10.17 11.36
C HIS A 226 2.31 -11.08 12.52
N ALA A 227 2.70 -10.75 13.74
CA ALA A 227 2.34 -11.55 14.92
C ALA A 227 0.82 -11.62 15.16
N VAL A 228 0.06 -10.60 14.72
CA VAL A 228 -1.40 -10.60 14.84
C VAL A 228 -2.04 -11.51 13.79
N LEU A 229 -1.52 -11.45 12.55
CA LEU A 229 -2.14 -12.08 11.39
C LEU A 229 -1.63 -13.50 11.10
N ALA A 230 -0.43 -13.87 11.61
CA ALA A 230 0.21 -15.13 11.28
C ALA A 230 -0.32 -16.32 12.09
N THR A 231 -0.35 -17.46 11.44
CA THR A 231 -0.36 -18.78 12.08
C THR A 231 1.05 -19.16 12.57
N PRO A 232 1.23 -20.16 13.42
CA PRO A 232 2.55 -20.58 13.91
C PRO A 232 3.55 -20.94 12.81
N ASP A 233 3.08 -21.40 11.66
CA ASP A 233 3.87 -21.72 10.46
C ASP A 233 4.13 -20.52 9.54
N GLY A 234 3.70 -19.30 9.94
CA GLY A 234 3.96 -18.06 9.23
C GLY A 234 3.01 -17.76 8.07
N ALA A 235 1.95 -18.54 7.89
CA ALA A 235 0.89 -18.25 6.93
C ALA A 235 -0.11 -17.23 7.48
N MET A 236 -0.91 -16.60 6.60
CA MET A 236 -2.05 -15.80 7.02
C MET A 236 -3.10 -16.68 7.71
N ARG A 237 -3.67 -16.20 8.82
CA ARG A 237 -4.73 -16.93 9.55
C ARG A 237 -5.89 -17.26 8.63
N LYS A 238 -6.35 -18.52 8.70
CA LYS A 238 -7.48 -19.00 7.90
C LYS A 238 -8.72 -18.13 8.11
N GLY A 239 -9.35 -17.72 7.03
CA GLY A 239 -10.55 -16.89 7.04
C GLY A 239 -10.30 -15.39 7.18
N TRP A 240 -9.04 -14.95 7.32
CA TRP A 240 -8.67 -13.52 7.41
C TRP A 240 -8.11 -12.94 6.11
N SER A 241 -8.05 -13.74 5.07
CA SER A 241 -7.63 -13.34 3.72
C SER A 241 -8.24 -14.30 2.70
N LEU A 242 -8.56 -13.80 1.51
CA LEU A 242 -9.01 -14.62 0.41
C LEU A 242 -7.84 -15.23 -0.38
N ASP A 243 -6.75 -14.48 -0.52
CA ASP A 243 -5.58 -14.84 -1.33
C ASP A 243 -4.34 -15.21 -0.50
N GLY A 244 -4.46 -15.20 0.83
CA GLY A 244 -3.37 -15.50 1.75
C GLY A 244 -2.36 -14.35 1.94
N VAL A 245 -2.62 -13.16 1.38
CA VAL A 245 -1.73 -11.98 1.43
C VAL A 245 -2.46 -10.74 1.94
N HIS A 246 -3.60 -10.39 1.33
CA HIS A 246 -4.36 -9.20 1.67
C HIS A 246 -5.38 -9.51 2.76
N PRO A 247 -5.32 -8.82 3.92
CA PRO A 247 -6.32 -9.01 4.97
C PRO A 247 -7.72 -8.65 4.48
N ASN A 248 -8.72 -9.41 4.89
CA ASN A 248 -10.11 -9.02 4.79
C ASN A 248 -10.52 -8.15 6.00
N ARG A 249 -11.81 -7.82 6.14
CA ARG A 249 -12.29 -6.97 7.24
C ARG A 249 -11.95 -7.50 8.63
N ASP A 250 -11.98 -8.82 8.85
CA ASP A 250 -11.59 -9.43 10.13
C ASP A 250 -10.09 -9.28 10.39
N GLY A 251 -9.26 -9.48 9.36
CA GLY A 251 -7.82 -9.24 9.44
C GLY A 251 -7.49 -7.78 9.72
N TYR A 252 -8.16 -6.82 9.06
CA TYR A 252 -7.98 -5.39 9.34
C TYR A 252 -8.48 -4.99 10.72
N ALA A 253 -9.60 -5.54 11.20
CA ALA A 253 -10.07 -5.32 12.57
C ALA A 253 -9.04 -5.78 13.61
N ALA A 254 -8.38 -6.91 13.37
CA ALA A 254 -7.30 -7.39 14.23
C ALA A 254 -6.06 -6.48 14.19
N MET A 255 -5.72 -5.90 13.02
CA MET A 255 -4.64 -4.92 12.89
C MET A 255 -4.98 -3.59 13.57
N ARG A 256 -6.24 -3.16 13.53
CA ARG A 256 -6.72 -1.88 14.12
C ARG A 256 -6.34 -1.72 15.58
N ALA A 257 -6.50 -2.77 16.39
CA ALA A 257 -6.15 -2.73 17.82
C ALA A 257 -4.67 -2.38 18.09
N ARG A 258 -3.78 -2.65 17.13
CA ARG A 258 -2.37 -2.22 17.17
C ARG A 258 -2.20 -0.81 16.63
N ALA A 259 -2.90 -0.48 15.54
CA ALA A 259 -2.84 0.82 14.88
C ALA A 259 -3.33 1.97 15.75
N GLU A 260 -4.33 1.73 16.60
CA GLU A 260 -4.89 2.75 17.51
C GLU A 260 -3.90 3.26 18.56
N ARG A 261 -2.82 2.51 18.81
CA ARG A 261 -1.76 2.92 19.75
C ARG A 261 -0.87 4.06 19.21
N VAL A 262 -1.02 4.44 17.95
CA VAL A 262 -0.17 5.45 17.28
C VAL A 262 -0.94 6.70 16.84
N ARG A 263 -2.17 6.87 17.28
CA ARG A 263 -2.99 8.07 17.01
C ARG A 263 -2.63 9.28 17.87
#